data_ace347a1763b95c1b0196189ab030bee
#
_entry.id   ace347a1763b95c1b0196189ab030bee
#
_cell.length_a   1.000
_cell.length_b   1.000
_cell.length_c   1.000
_cell.angle_alpha   90.00
_cell.angle_beta   90.00
_cell.angle_gamma   90.00
#
_symmetry.space_group_name_H-M   'P 1'
#
loop_
_entity.id
_entity.type
_entity.pdbx_description
1 polymer ?
#
loop_
_entity_poly.entity_id
_entity_poly.type
_entity_poly.pdbx_seq_one_letter_code
_entity_poly.pdbx_strand_id
1 'polypeptide(L)'
;VIPGTTYVLWAIPYKEEKGYKTEELVAVEIAVPALTYDGTAAINISSVVTTVSSISATITPGTGCYKFYYSYMKEQTLANYATDKDVISYLIKSGDSSKEAKNFERISLDPGTKGFIVAVALNEKGQLGSLVKIQADSKEISYNPSISVDVAIEASVLSTTLTLTPTGNPVKYRYVHMKLKDFTNSYPYWGNEEAVKQALVMNS
;
A
#
# COMPACT_ATOMS: atom_id res chain seq x y z
N VAL A 1 14.29 -11.06 -13.77
CA VAL A 1 15.75 -11.14 -13.64
C VAL A 1 16.14 -10.48 -12.34
N ILE A 2 16.89 -11.17 -11.47
CA ILE A 2 17.33 -10.67 -10.15
C ILE A 2 18.75 -10.09 -10.31
N PRO A 3 18.99 -8.83 -9.96
CA PRO A 3 20.31 -8.23 -9.99
C PRO A 3 21.32 -9.01 -9.13
N GLY A 4 22.57 -9.12 -9.60
CA GLY A 4 23.63 -9.84 -8.92
C GLY A 4 23.54 -11.37 -8.99
N THR A 5 22.66 -11.92 -9.84
CA THR A 5 22.49 -13.37 -10.01
C THR A 5 23.01 -13.82 -11.36
N THR A 6 23.69 -14.97 -11.38
CA THR A 6 24.10 -15.62 -12.64
C THR A 6 23.01 -16.59 -13.07
N TYR A 7 22.56 -16.48 -14.30
CA TYR A 7 21.60 -17.39 -14.95
C TYR A 7 22.32 -18.25 -15.97
N VAL A 8 21.80 -19.45 -16.23
CA VAL A 8 22.27 -20.29 -17.33
C VAL A 8 21.14 -20.41 -18.34
N LEU A 9 21.41 -19.99 -19.56
CA LEU A 9 20.53 -20.20 -20.71
C LEU A 9 20.94 -21.51 -21.39
N TRP A 10 20.00 -22.43 -21.48
CA TRP A 10 20.16 -23.67 -22.22
C TRP A 10 19.42 -23.57 -23.53
N ALA A 11 20.08 -23.94 -24.63
CA ALA A 11 19.47 -24.02 -25.95
C ALA A 11 19.84 -25.33 -26.62
N ILE A 12 18.88 -25.95 -27.25
CA ILE A 12 19.08 -27.17 -28.03
C ILE A 12 18.37 -27.01 -29.38
N PRO A 13 19.04 -27.29 -30.51
CA PRO A 13 18.39 -27.28 -31.80
C PRO A 13 17.37 -28.42 -31.87
N TYR A 14 16.20 -28.11 -32.41
CA TYR A 14 15.09 -29.04 -32.58
C TYR A 14 14.64 -29.03 -34.06
N LYS A 15 14.45 -30.22 -34.61
CA LYS A 15 13.80 -30.41 -35.90
C LYS A 15 12.68 -31.44 -35.75
N GLU A 16 11.47 -31.04 -36.12
CA GLU A 16 10.21 -31.79 -35.86
C GLU A 16 10.27 -33.23 -36.31
N GLU A 17 10.93 -33.50 -37.47
CA GLU A 17 11.04 -34.85 -38.05
C GLU A 17 12.12 -35.74 -37.42
N LYS A 18 13.06 -35.18 -36.62
CA LYS A 18 14.26 -35.89 -36.14
C LYS A 18 14.49 -35.83 -34.63
N GLY A 19 13.63 -35.17 -33.88
CA GLY A 19 13.78 -34.99 -32.44
C GLY A 19 14.94 -34.06 -32.05
N TYR A 20 15.34 -34.11 -30.77
CA TYR A 20 16.41 -33.28 -30.23
C TYR A 20 17.79 -33.87 -30.52
N LYS A 21 18.76 -33.00 -30.78
CA LYS A 21 20.19 -33.36 -30.90
C LYS A 21 20.90 -32.96 -29.61
N THR A 22 21.06 -33.90 -28.68
CA THR A 22 21.63 -33.63 -27.35
C THR A 22 23.12 -33.25 -27.38
N GLU A 23 23.85 -33.68 -28.39
CA GLU A 23 25.26 -33.32 -28.60
C GLU A 23 25.45 -31.83 -29.05
N GLU A 24 24.38 -31.17 -29.44
CA GLU A 24 24.38 -29.76 -29.83
C GLU A 24 23.82 -28.85 -28.71
N LEU A 25 23.67 -29.36 -27.49
CA LEU A 25 23.21 -28.58 -26.36
C LEU A 25 24.21 -27.45 -26.04
N VAL A 26 23.73 -26.22 -26.06
CA VAL A 26 24.52 -25.03 -25.73
C VAL A 26 24.06 -24.51 -24.38
N ALA A 27 25.02 -24.24 -23.52
CA ALA A 27 24.82 -23.57 -22.23
C ALA A 27 25.61 -22.27 -22.19
N VAL A 28 24.92 -21.16 -21.88
CA VAL A 28 25.53 -19.85 -21.75
C VAL A 28 25.23 -19.27 -20.38
N GLU A 29 26.27 -18.92 -19.65
CA GLU A 29 26.15 -18.19 -18.40
C GLU A 29 25.94 -16.71 -18.66
N ILE A 30 24.94 -16.14 -18.01
CA ILE A 30 24.57 -14.71 -18.09
C ILE A 30 24.67 -14.14 -16.69
N ALA A 31 25.75 -13.42 -16.41
CA ALA A 31 25.90 -12.70 -15.14
C ALA A 31 25.11 -11.39 -15.22
N VAL A 32 24.10 -11.26 -14.38
CA VAL A 32 23.35 -10.02 -14.22
C VAL A 32 24.10 -9.11 -13.25
N PRO A 33 24.46 -7.88 -13.65
CA PRO A 33 25.14 -6.95 -12.74
C PRO A 33 24.37 -6.73 -11.45
N ALA A 34 25.08 -6.60 -10.33
CA ALA A 34 24.50 -6.21 -9.06
C ALA A 34 24.06 -4.73 -9.11
N LEU A 35 23.04 -4.40 -8.31
CA LEU A 35 22.67 -3.00 -8.10
C LEU A 35 23.74 -2.29 -7.27
N THR A 36 24.03 -1.04 -7.62
CA THR A 36 24.91 -0.18 -6.82
C THR A 36 24.11 0.95 -6.18
N TYR A 37 24.64 1.52 -5.08
CA TYR A 37 23.95 2.52 -4.25
C TYR A 37 24.58 3.92 -4.39
N ASP A 38 25.30 4.16 -5.47
CA ASP A 38 26.05 5.38 -5.78
C ASP A 38 25.39 6.23 -6.88
N GLY A 39 24.15 5.91 -7.23
CA GLY A 39 23.40 6.61 -8.26
C GLY A 39 22.90 7.98 -7.80
N THR A 40 22.79 8.88 -8.77
CA THR A 40 22.23 10.23 -8.60
C THR A 40 20.78 10.34 -9.08
N ALA A 41 20.15 9.21 -9.43
CA ALA A 41 18.77 9.19 -9.85
C ALA A 41 17.84 9.72 -8.74
N ALA A 42 16.97 10.66 -9.10
CA ALA A 42 16.10 11.34 -8.16
C ALA A 42 14.65 10.89 -8.30
N ILE A 43 13.90 10.99 -7.21
CA ILE A 43 12.46 10.79 -7.12
C ILE A 43 11.86 11.89 -6.27
N ASN A 44 10.68 12.36 -6.63
CA ASN A 44 9.92 13.35 -5.86
C ASN A 44 8.58 12.77 -5.41
N ILE A 45 8.24 12.98 -4.14
CA ILE A 45 6.94 12.65 -3.56
C ILE A 45 6.29 13.96 -3.16
N SER A 46 5.12 14.27 -3.70
CA SER A 46 4.41 15.53 -3.49
C SER A 46 2.90 15.31 -3.29
N SER A 47 2.17 16.38 -3.01
CA SER A 47 0.71 16.36 -2.87
C SER A 47 0.22 15.29 -1.90
N VAL A 48 0.91 15.13 -0.76
CA VAL A 48 0.50 14.16 0.25
C VAL A 48 -0.78 14.63 0.91
N VAL A 49 -1.83 13.82 0.79
CA VAL A 49 -3.14 14.04 1.42
C VAL A 49 -3.44 12.85 2.33
N THR A 50 -3.84 13.14 3.56
CA THR A 50 -4.20 12.12 4.54
C THR A 50 -5.62 12.29 5.04
N THR A 51 -6.31 11.18 5.18
CA THR A 51 -7.64 11.10 5.81
C THR A 51 -7.55 10.19 7.05
N VAL A 52 -8.67 9.89 7.68
CA VAL A 52 -8.71 8.96 8.81
C VAL A 52 -8.45 7.51 8.41
N SER A 53 -8.60 7.16 7.12
CA SER A 53 -8.51 5.79 6.63
C SER A 53 -7.69 5.64 5.34
N SER A 54 -7.14 6.73 4.82
CA SER A 54 -6.36 6.69 3.57
C SER A 54 -5.25 7.73 3.52
N ILE A 55 -4.27 7.43 2.69
CA ILE A 55 -3.16 8.31 2.33
C ILE A 55 -3.04 8.29 0.83
N SER A 56 -2.90 9.46 0.21
CA SER A 56 -2.59 9.58 -1.20
C SER A 56 -1.42 10.55 -1.43
N ALA A 57 -0.71 10.37 -2.54
CA ALA A 57 0.40 11.22 -2.94
C ALA A 57 0.64 11.10 -4.46
N THR A 58 1.38 12.05 -5.00
CA THR A 58 1.93 11.96 -6.37
C THR A 58 3.41 11.65 -6.29
N ILE A 59 3.85 10.57 -6.94
CA ILE A 59 5.24 10.17 -7.04
C ILE A 59 5.70 10.43 -8.47
N THR A 60 6.74 11.25 -8.63
CA THR A 60 7.21 11.69 -9.94
C THR A 60 8.69 11.35 -10.10
N PRO A 61 9.09 10.68 -11.21
CA PRO A 61 10.50 10.47 -11.52
C PRO A 61 11.21 11.82 -11.71
N GLY A 62 12.36 11.96 -11.08
CA GLY A 62 13.25 13.11 -11.22
C GLY A 62 14.39 12.85 -12.20
N THR A 63 15.41 13.70 -12.13
CA THR A 63 16.58 13.63 -13.02
C THR A 63 17.24 12.25 -12.96
N GLY A 64 17.55 11.67 -14.11
CA GLY A 64 18.24 10.39 -14.24
C GLY A 64 17.44 9.16 -13.80
N CYS A 65 16.16 9.30 -13.44
CA CYS A 65 15.33 8.17 -13.07
C CYS A 65 14.86 7.40 -14.31
N TYR A 66 15.25 6.15 -14.43
CA TYR A 66 14.72 5.21 -15.42
C TYR A 66 13.53 4.43 -14.91
N LYS A 67 13.56 4.06 -13.62
CA LYS A 67 12.54 3.32 -12.92
C LYS A 67 12.61 3.68 -11.45
N PHE A 68 11.49 3.62 -10.74
CA PHE A 68 11.48 3.78 -9.29
C PHE A 68 10.66 2.69 -8.62
N TYR A 69 10.97 2.44 -7.35
CA TYR A 69 10.26 1.53 -6.46
C TYR A 69 9.71 2.34 -5.30
N TYR A 70 8.52 1.99 -4.81
CA TYR A 70 7.85 2.71 -3.74
C TYR A 70 6.92 1.80 -2.92
N SER A 71 6.63 2.22 -1.71
CA SER A 71 5.65 1.57 -0.83
C SER A 71 5.23 2.52 0.28
N TYR A 72 4.14 2.18 0.97
CA TYR A 72 3.83 2.72 2.29
C TYR A 72 4.30 1.75 3.36
N MET A 73 5.01 2.25 4.35
CA MET A 73 5.50 1.45 5.49
C MET A 73 5.03 2.08 6.80
N LYS A 74 4.35 1.30 7.63
CA LYS A 74 4.06 1.73 9.00
C LYS A 74 5.38 2.00 9.75
N GLU A 75 5.40 2.98 10.63
CA GLU A 75 6.60 3.34 11.41
C GLU A 75 7.23 2.14 12.12
N GLN A 76 6.40 1.30 12.75
CA GLN A 76 6.86 0.06 13.39
C GLN A 76 7.52 -0.92 12.41
N THR A 77 7.01 -0.99 11.19
CA THR A 77 7.60 -1.85 10.14
C THR A 77 8.94 -1.28 9.68
N LEU A 78 9.00 0.04 9.47
CA LEU A 78 10.22 0.72 9.05
C LEU A 78 11.34 0.59 10.12
N ALA A 79 10.99 0.63 11.40
CA ALA A 79 11.91 0.46 12.51
C ALA A 79 12.60 -0.92 12.59
N ASN A 80 12.07 -1.93 11.89
CA ASN A 80 12.71 -3.26 11.80
C ASN A 80 13.89 -3.30 10.83
N TYR A 81 14.12 -2.26 10.05
CA TYR A 81 15.23 -2.18 9.11
C TYR A 81 16.37 -1.35 9.71
N ALA A 82 17.56 -1.95 9.79
CA ALA A 82 18.72 -1.32 10.42
C ALA A 82 19.29 -0.16 9.58
N THR A 83 19.18 -0.25 8.25
CA THR A 83 19.76 0.72 7.32
C THR A 83 18.81 1.07 6.18
N ASP A 84 19.06 2.20 5.51
CA ASP A 84 18.35 2.56 4.27
C ASP A 84 18.55 1.52 3.16
N LYS A 85 19.68 0.83 3.11
CA LYS A 85 19.94 -0.25 2.15
C LYS A 85 19.00 -1.44 2.36
N ASP A 86 18.65 -1.74 3.61
CA ASP A 86 17.70 -2.82 3.92
C ASP A 86 16.30 -2.46 3.44
N VAL A 87 15.87 -1.20 3.64
CA VAL A 87 14.60 -0.67 3.12
C VAL A 87 14.58 -0.71 1.60
N ILE A 88 15.66 -0.28 0.94
CA ILE A 88 15.79 -0.33 -0.52
C ILE A 88 15.71 -1.77 -1.03
N SER A 89 16.37 -2.70 -0.36
CA SER A 89 16.32 -4.12 -0.71
C SER A 89 14.89 -4.68 -0.61
N TYR A 90 14.16 -4.29 0.42
CA TYR A 90 12.75 -4.63 0.56
C TYR A 90 11.91 -4.02 -0.59
N LEU A 91 12.09 -2.73 -0.91
CA LEU A 91 11.35 -2.06 -1.99
C LEU A 91 11.55 -2.74 -3.34
N ILE A 92 12.78 -3.14 -3.66
CA ILE A 92 13.10 -3.82 -4.92
C ILE A 92 12.44 -5.20 -4.99
N LYS A 93 12.35 -5.90 -3.87
CA LYS A 93 11.79 -7.26 -3.79
C LYS A 93 10.26 -7.27 -3.73
N SER A 94 9.66 -6.34 -3.01
CA SER A 94 8.25 -6.41 -2.59
C SER A 94 7.47 -5.10 -2.76
N GLY A 95 8.12 -4.00 -3.12
CA GLY A 95 7.47 -2.72 -3.39
C GLY A 95 6.84 -2.67 -4.78
N ASP A 96 5.96 -1.71 -4.96
CA ASP A 96 5.46 -1.35 -6.29
C ASP A 96 6.54 -0.66 -7.10
N SER A 97 6.38 -0.61 -8.43
CA SER A 97 7.33 0.07 -9.30
C SER A 97 6.68 0.74 -10.50
N SER A 98 7.28 1.83 -10.97
CA SER A 98 6.85 2.53 -12.19
C SER A 98 8.05 3.19 -12.89
N LYS A 99 7.86 3.52 -14.17
CA LYS A 99 8.77 4.38 -14.95
C LYS A 99 8.20 5.78 -15.14
N GLU A 100 6.90 5.93 -14.93
CA GLU A 100 6.15 7.15 -15.13
C GLU A 100 5.59 7.67 -13.82
N ALA A 101 5.20 8.94 -13.78
CA ALA A 101 4.55 9.53 -12.63
C ALA A 101 3.34 8.68 -12.18
N LYS A 102 3.18 8.51 -10.88
CA LYS A 102 2.19 7.63 -10.29
C LYS A 102 1.39 8.34 -9.22
N ASN A 103 0.08 8.27 -9.32
CA ASN A 103 -0.80 8.57 -8.19
C ASN A 103 -0.80 7.36 -7.27
N PHE A 104 -0.21 7.54 -6.11
CA PHE A 104 -0.17 6.55 -5.04
C PHE A 104 -1.39 6.70 -4.14
N GLU A 105 -1.99 5.59 -3.75
CA GLU A 105 -3.05 5.54 -2.76
C GLU A 105 -2.89 4.33 -1.85
N ARG A 106 -3.06 4.55 -0.56
CA ARG A 106 -3.17 3.52 0.48
C ARG A 106 -4.48 3.72 1.23
N ILE A 107 -5.35 2.74 1.16
CA ILE A 107 -6.68 2.73 1.79
C ILE A 107 -6.73 1.73 2.95
N SER A 108 -7.82 1.75 3.70
CA SER A 108 -8.08 0.82 4.81
C SER A 108 -7.01 0.86 5.91
N LEU A 109 -6.51 2.07 6.18
CA LEU A 109 -5.65 2.32 7.32
C LEU A 109 -6.49 2.55 8.58
N ASP A 110 -5.98 2.09 9.72
CA ASP A 110 -6.52 2.47 11.01
C ASP A 110 -6.30 3.97 11.25
N PRO A 111 -7.26 4.68 11.86
CA PRO A 111 -7.07 6.07 12.26
C PRO A 111 -5.84 6.23 13.17
N GLY A 112 -5.09 7.32 12.97
CA GLY A 112 -3.87 7.58 13.74
C GLY A 112 -2.67 6.68 13.42
N THR A 113 -2.73 5.88 12.33
CA THR A 113 -1.60 5.07 11.89
C THR A 113 -0.42 5.96 11.50
N LYS A 114 0.71 5.78 12.17
CA LYS A 114 1.98 6.43 11.85
C LYS A 114 2.71 5.68 10.75
N GLY A 115 3.26 6.41 9.76
CA GLY A 115 4.01 5.75 8.70
C GLY A 115 4.62 6.70 7.67
N PHE A 116 5.25 6.09 6.67
CA PHE A 116 6.02 6.81 5.65
C PHE A 116 5.71 6.26 4.26
N ILE A 117 5.60 7.15 3.29
CA ILE A 117 5.75 6.81 1.90
C ILE A 117 7.25 6.77 1.64
N VAL A 118 7.74 5.62 1.19
CA VAL A 118 9.16 5.40 0.90
C VAL A 118 9.34 5.12 -0.58
N ALA A 119 10.38 5.70 -1.19
CA ALA A 119 10.68 5.50 -2.59
C ALA A 119 12.17 5.58 -2.88
N VAL A 120 12.61 4.87 -3.92
CA VAL A 120 13.99 4.93 -4.44
C VAL A 120 13.97 4.90 -5.96
N ALA A 121 14.79 5.75 -6.58
CA ALA A 121 14.97 5.77 -8.03
C ALA A 121 16.15 4.88 -8.45
N LEU A 122 16.03 4.30 -9.63
CA LEU A 122 17.05 3.52 -10.33
C LEU A 122 17.32 4.18 -11.67
N ASN A 123 18.58 4.38 -12.03
CA ASN A 123 18.97 4.83 -13.37
C ASN A 123 19.13 3.67 -14.37
N GLU A 124 19.37 3.97 -15.65
CA GLU A 124 19.54 2.96 -16.70
C GLU A 124 20.75 2.04 -16.49
N LYS A 125 21.74 2.48 -15.72
CA LYS A 125 22.97 1.73 -15.43
C LYS A 125 22.81 0.78 -14.23
N GLY A 126 21.64 0.72 -13.62
CA GLY A 126 21.43 -0.10 -12.41
C GLY A 126 21.93 0.54 -11.12
N GLN A 127 22.14 1.85 -11.11
CA GLN A 127 22.57 2.58 -9.91
C GLN A 127 21.35 3.18 -9.20
N LEU A 128 21.25 2.90 -7.91
CA LEU A 128 20.18 3.37 -7.03
C LEU A 128 20.54 4.74 -6.44
N GLY A 129 19.59 5.64 -6.46
CA GLY A 129 19.68 6.91 -5.76
C GLY A 129 19.43 6.77 -4.25
N SER A 130 19.34 7.91 -3.57
CA SER A 130 19.03 7.94 -2.14
C SER A 130 17.58 7.51 -1.88
N LEU A 131 17.36 6.87 -0.74
CA LEU A 131 16.03 6.58 -0.25
C LEU A 131 15.32 7.87 0.16
N VAL A 132 14.14 8.10 -0.41
CA VAL A 132 13.24 9.19 -0.01
C VAL A 132 12.20 8.64 0.95
N LYS A 133 12.01 9.31 2.08
CA LYS A 133 11.03 9.00 3.11
C LYS A 133 10.21 10.24 3.43
N ILE A 134 8.91 10.19 3.19
CA ILE A 134 7.98 11.27 3.53
C ILE A 134 7.01 10.76 4.56
N GLN A 135 6.96 11.40 5.71
CA GLN A 135 5.99 11.05 6.74
C GLN A 135 4.56 11.28 6.22
N ALA A 136 3.71 10.29 6.41
CA ALA A 136 2.34 10.30 5.99
C ALA A 136 1.51 9.48 6.99
N ASP A 137 1.00 10.18 7.98
CA ASP A 137 0.19 9.58 9.06
C ASP A 137 -1.28 9.69 8.69
N SER A 138 -2.08 8.63 8.90
CA SER A 138 -3.51 8.79 8.83
C SER A 138 -4.02 9.69 9.96
N LYS A 139 -5.08 10.44 9.71
CA LYS A 139 -5.66 11.31 10.74
C LYS A 139 -6.31 10.48 11.83
N GLU A 140 -6.25 10.99 13.03
CA GLU A 140 -7.08 10.46 14.12
C GLU A 140 -8.55 10.82 13.90
N ILE A 141 -9.45 10.01 14.46
CA ILE A 141 -10.87 10.36 14.49
C ILE A 141 -11.07 11.45 15.54
N SER A 142 -11.61 12.57 15.13
CA SER A 142 -12.06 13.59 16.07
C SER A 142 -13.58 13.58 16.14
N TYR A 143 -14.11 13.56 17.34
CA TYR A 143 -15.54 13.58 17.61
C TYR A 143 -15.99 14.99 17.95
N ASN A 144 -17.00 15.47 17.22
CA ASN A 144 -17.64 16.75 17.51
C ASN A 144 -18.95 16.44 18.27
N PRO A 145 -19.06 16.75 19.59
CA PRO A 145 -20.24 16.44 20.37
C PRO A 145 -21.50 17.22 19.93
N SER A 146 -21.34 18.28 19.13
CA SER A 146 -22.47 19.03 18.58
C SER A 146 -23.09 18.36 17.34
N ILE A 147 -22.49 17.27 16.84
CA ILE A 147 -23.02 16.49 15.73
C ILE A 147 -23.59 15.20 16.28
N SER A 148 -24.87 14.96 16.06
CA SER A 148 -25.55 13.76 16.49
C SER A 148 -26.53 13.23 15.43
N VAL A 149 -27.02 12.04 15.62
CA VAL A 149 -28.08 11.46 14.81
C VAL A 149 -29.12 10.88 15.74
N ASP A 150 -30.33 11.44 15.72
CA ASP A 150 -31.47 10.87 16.43
C ASP A 150 -32.05 9.70 15.64
N VAL A 151 -32.42 8.64 16.34
CA VAL A 151 -32.88 7.39 15.73
C VAL A 151 -34.29 7.10 16.24
N ALA A 152 -35.27 7.13 15.34
CA ALA A 152 -36.63 6.65 15.61
C ALA A 152 -36.84 5.30 14.91
N ILE A 153 -37.44 4.36 15.61
CA ILE A 153 -37.71 3.00 15.14
C ILE A 153 -39.18 2.68 15.25
N GLU A 154 -39.79 2.29 14.14
CA GLU A 154 -41.12 1.74 14.08
C GLU A 154 -41.04 0.29 13.60
N ALA A 155 -41.45 -0.65 14.44
CA ALA A 155 -41.37 -2.07 14.11
C ALA A 155 -42.79 -2.67 13.98
N SER A 156 -42.96 -3.49 12.95
CA SER A 156 -44.13 -4.35 12.76
C SER A 156 -43.70 -5.80 12.66
N VAL A 157 -44.67 -6.72 12.53
CA VAL A 157 -44.38 -8.16 12.39
C VAL A 157 -43.54 -8.47 11.12
N LEU A 158 -43.68 -7.66 10.07
CA LEU A 158 -43.08 -7.93 8.76
C LEU A 158 -42.03 -6.89 8.34
N SER A 159 -41.92 -5.75 9.04
CA SER A 159 -41.04 -4.67 8.65
C SER A 159 -40.56 -3.85 9.85
N THR A 160 -39.44 -3.21 9.66
CA THR A 160 -38.90 -2.20 10.58
C THR A 160 -38.57 -0.95 9.76
N THR A 161 -39.12 0.19 10.14
CA THR A 161 -38.80 1.48 9.60
C THR A 161 -37.81 2.19 10.52
N LEU A 162 -36.68 2.62 9.96
CA LEU A 162 -35.64 3.35 10.66
C LEU A 162 -35.60 4.77 10.14
N THR A 163 -35.88 5.74 11.01
CA THR A 163 -35.76 7.17 10.68
C THR A 163 -34.52 7.75 11.36
N LEU A 164 -33.56 8.23 10.58
CA LEU A 164 -32.32 8.86 11.05
C LEU A 164 -32.41 10.35 10.83
N THR A 165 -32.37 11.13 11.92
CA THR A 165 -32.45 12.60 11.87
C THR A 165 -31.10 13.17 12.33
N PRO A 166 -30.23 13.60 11.40
CA PRO A 166 -28.94 14.18 11.76
C PRO A 166 -29.12 15.61 12.28
N THR A 167 -28.35 15.98 13.31
CA THR A 167 -28.24 17.33 13.85
C THR A 167 -26.81 17.84 13.79
N GLY A 168 -26.61 19.16 13.87
CA GLY A 168 -25.27 19.77 13.78
C GLY A 168 -24.68 19.81 12.36
N ASN A 169 -25.51 19.74 11.33
CA ASN A 169 -25.13 19.82 9.92
C ASN A 169 -24.00 18.86 9.50
N PRO A 170 -24.11 17.53 9.75
CA PRO A 170 -23.10 16.60 9.26
C PRO A 170 -23.14 16.55 7.73
N VAL A 171 -21.95 16.52 7.12
CA VAL A 171 -21.81 16.31 5.67
C VAL A 171 -22.22 14.87 5.28
N LYS A 172 -21.99 13.92 6.19
CA LYS A 172 -22.25 12.50 6.00
C LYS A 172 -22.44 11.82 7.36
N TYR A 173 -23.31 10.85 7.42
CA TYR A 173 -23.40 9.94 8.56
C TYR A 173 -23.37 8.49 8.08
N ARG A 174 -23.07 7.59 8.98
CA ARG A 174 -23.00 6.15 8.71
C ARG A 174 -23.76 5.38 9.77
N TYR A 175 -24.38 4.31 9.34
CA TYR A 175 -25.09 3.41 10.23
C TYR A 175 -24.88 1.96 9.83
N VAL A 176 -25.09 1.05 10.75
CA VAL A 176 -25.16 -0.40 10.51
C VAL A 176 -26.43 -0.94 11.15
N HIS A 177 -27.08 -1.84 10.47
CA HIS A 177 -28.21 -2.61 10.99
C HIS A 177 -27.83 -4.09 10.89
N MET A 178 -27.91 -4.81 12.02
CA MET A 178 -27.58 -6.23 12.07
C MET A 178 -28.41 -6.95 13.13
N LYS A 179 -28.49 -8.28 13.06
CA LYS A 179 -29.13 -9.10 14.09
C LYS A 179 -28.34 -9.00 15.40
N LEU A 180 -29.04 -8.98 16.53
CA LEU A 180 -28.41 -8.94 17.86
C LEU A 180 -27.42 -10.10 18.07
N LYS A 181 -27.74 -11.28 17.58
CA LYS A 181 -26.81 -12.44 17.61
C LYS A 181 -25.52 -12.18 16.91
N ASP A 182 -25.57 -11.55 15.73
CA ASP A 182 -24.37 -11.25 14.92
C ASP A 182 -23.55 -10.16 15.59
N PHE A 183 -24.20 -9.14 16.15
CA PHE A 183 -23.56 -8.13 16.98
C PHE A 183 -22.83 -8.74 18.18
N THR A 184 -23.50 -9.61 18.93
CA THR A 184 -22.93 -10.27 20.11
C THR A 184 -21.73 -11.15 19.75
N ASN A 185 -21.80 -11.87 18.63
CA ASN A 185 -20.68 -12.69 18.14
C ASN A 185 -19.48 -11.84 17.69
N SER A 186 -19.73 -10.64 17.20
CA SER A 186 -18.70 -9.69 16.77
C SER A 186 -18.17 -8.82 17.93
N TYR A 187 -18.81 -8.88 19.10
CA TYR A 187 -18.52 -8.03 20.25
C TYR A 187 -17.06 -8.05 20.74
N PRO A 188 -16.27 -9.14 20.66
CA PRO A 188 -14.85 -9.09 21.00
C PRO A 188 -14.05 -8.09 20.14
N TYR A 189 -14.52 -7.83 18.93
CA TYR A 189 -13.92 -6.85 17.99
C TYR A 189 -14.53 -5.45 18.14
N TRP A 190 -15.78 -5.36 18.65
CA TRP A 190 -16.54 -4.12 18.79
C TRP A 190 -16.79 -3.79 20.27
N GLY A 191 -15.90 -4.26 21.13
CA GLY A 191 -16.07 -4.32 22.59
C GLY A 191 -16.25 -3.00 23.32
N ASN A 192 -16.22 -1.86 22.62
CA ASN A 192 -16.49 -0.55 23.18
C ASN A 192 -17.00 0.40 22.10
N GLU A 193 -17.58 1.52 22.52
CA GLU A 193 -18.14 2.53 21.63
C GLU A 193 -17.09 3.08 20.62
N GLU A 194 -15.86 3.23 21.06
CA GLU A 194 -14.77 3.72 20.23
C GLU A 194 -14.44 2.75 19.07
N ALA A 195 -14.38 1.45 19.35
CA ALA A 195 -14.17 0.43 18.33
C ALA A 195 -15.33 0.40 17.30
N VAL A 196 -16.58 0.60 17.74
CA VAL A 196 -17.74 0.70 16.85
C VAL A 196 -17.62 1.94 15.95
N LYS A 197 -17.27 3.09 16.50
CA LYS A 197 -17.06 4.33 15.73
C LYS A 197 -16.00 4.14 14.68
N GLN A 198 -14.86 3.55 15.05
CA GLN A 198 -13.76 3.26 14.11
C GLN A 198 -14.22 2.30 13.00
N ALA A 199 -14.90 1.20 13.34
CA ALA A 199 -15.39 0.25 12.36
C ALA A 199 -16.37 0.88 11.36
N LEU A 200 -17.27 1.76 11.82
CA LEU A 200 -18.19 2.50 10.95
C LEU A 200 -17.46 3.50 10.01
N VAL A 201 -16.35 4.07 10.45
CA VAL A 201 -15.56 5.00 9.62
C VAL A 201 -14.74 4.27 8.57
N MET A 202 -14.20 3.09 8.90
CA MET A 202 -13.29 2.34 8.02
C MET A 202 -14.00 1.53 6.94
N ASN A 203 -15.20 1.01 7.22
CA ASN A 203 -15.97 0.17 6.28
C ASN A 203 -16.84 1.01 5.32
N SER A 204 -16.24 1.98 4.67
CA SER A 204 -16.94 2.93 3.79
C SER A 204 -16.52 2.80 2.33
#